data_3e684c5bd58f014634080835a6f2c77f
#
_entry.id   3e684c5bd58f014634080835a6f2c77f
#
_cell.length_a   1.000
_cell.length_b   1.000
_cell.length_c   1.000
_cell.angle_alpha   90.00
_cell.angle_beta   90.00
_cell.angle_gamma   90.00
#
_symmetry.space_group_name_H-M   'P 1'
#
loop_
_entity.id
_entity.type
_entity.pdbx_description
1 polymer ?
#
loop_
_entity_poly.entity_id
_entity_poly.type
_entity_poly.pdbx_seq_one_letter_code
_entity_poly.pdbx_strand_id
1 'polypeptide(L)'
;HRRRKWVLLAVLLIMVGIAVWRIWQTPRPVVLHRQDAWLSSAEPEMMDVLPDNAFTAELPEEIDGRLLYIRDYSASGHYQIVWEGVSAEAAESYLTALLDKGFTRLMGTAEDIASGVLLARGDLTLSISLSGGTLNMLMTRAEEPTPTPLPEWLADW
;
A
#
# COMPACT_ATOMS: atom_id res chain seq x y z
N HIS A 1 -26.89 37.04 -45.36
CA HIS A 1 -27.44 36.64 -44.05
C HIS A 1 -27.29 35.12 -43.73
N ARG A 2 -27.30 34.22 -44.68
CA ARG A 2 -27.14 32.77 -44.48
C ARG A 2 -25.73 32.38 -43.99
N ARG A 3 -24.69 32.97 -44.56
CA ARG A 3 -23.29 32.65 -44.19
C ARG A 3 -22.93 33.01 -42.74
N ARG A 4 -23.47 34.10 -42.20
CA ARG A 4 -23.25 34.50 -40.80
C ARG A 4 -23.85 33.51 -39.81
N LYS A 5 -24.98 32.90 -40.09
CA LYS A 5 -25.62 31.91 -39.25
C LYS A 5 -24.80 30.62 -39.16
N TRP A 6 -24.20 30.20 -40.26
CA TRP A 6 -23.34 29.01 -40.32
C TRP A 6 -22.04 29.20 -39.52
N VAL A 7 -21.44 30.40 -39.60
CA VAL A 7 -20.22 30.73 -38.85
C VAL A 7 -20.51 30.72 -37.35
N LEU A 8 -21.64 31.30 -36.92
CA LEU A 8 -22.03 31.28 -35.50
C LEU A 8 -22.27 29.86 -34.99
N LEU A 9 -22.89 29.01 -35.80
CA LEU A 9 -23.16 27.62 -35.45
C LEU A 9 -21.86 26.81 -35.35
N ALA A 10 -20.90 27.04 -36.25
CA ALA A 10 -19.58 26.40 -36.20
C ALA A 10 -18.79 26.82 -34.92
N VAL A 11 -18.81 28.12 -34.57
CA VAL A 11 -18.16 28.63 -33.37
C VAL A 11 -18.80 28.02 -32.11
N LEU A 12 -20.13 27.92 -32.07
CA LEU A 12 -20.85 27.31 -30.96
C LEU A 12 -20.46 25.82 -30.77
N LEU A 13 -20.37 25.07 -31.90
CA LEU A 13 -19.97 23.65 -31.85
C LEU A 13 -18.53 23.48 -31.34
N ILE A 14 -17.61 24.35 -31.73
CA ILE A 14 -16.23 24.34 -31.28
C ILE A 14 -16.17 24.63 -29.74
N MET A 15 -16.93 25.62 -29.26
CA MET A 15 -16.97 25.95 -27.85
C MET A 15 -17.55 24.83 -27.00
N VAL A 16 -18.60 24.17 -27.48
CA VAL A 16 -19.17 22.98 -26.81
C VAL A 16 -18.17 21.83 -26.81
N GLY A 17 -17.47 21.59 -27.93
CA GLY A 17 -16.44 20.56 -28.02
C GLY A 17 -15.29 20.78 -27.04
N ILE A 18 -14.83 22.03 -26.91
CA ILE A 18 -13.77 22.37 -25.90
C ILE A 18 -14.27 22.21 -24.48
N ALA A 19 -15.51 22.59 -24.19
CA ALA A 19 -16.09 22.43 -22.86
C ALA A 19 -16.23 20.96 -22.46
N VAL A 20 -16.71 20.11 -23.37
CA VAL A 20 -16.80 18.66 -23.17
C VAL A 20 -15.41 18.04 -22.97
N TRP A 21 -14.44 18.44 -23.79
CA TRP A 21 -13.08 17.94 -23.67
C TRP A 21 -12.43 18.32 -22.35
N ARG A 22 -12.65 19.54 -21.86
CA ARG A 22 -12.18 19.96 -20.53
C ARG A 22 -12.81 19.18 -19.39
N ILE A 23 -14.09 18.83 -19.47
CA ILE A 23 -14.78 18.00 -18.48
C ILE A 23 -14.17 16.59 -18.44
N TRP A 24 -13.73 16.06 -19.60
CA TRP A 24 -13.07 14.75 -19.68
C TRP A 24 -11.62 14.76 -19.14
N GLN A 25 -10.95 15.91 -19.19
CA GLN A 25 -9.58 16.07 -18.67
C GLN A 25 -9.51 16.54 -17.21
N THR A 26 -10.60 16.92 -16.59
CA THR A 26 -10.61 17.21 -15.14
C THR A 26 -10.27 15.93 -14.40
N PRO A 27 -9.16 15.89 -13.61
CA PRO A 27 -8.87 14.74 -12.78
C PRO A 27 -10.06 14.54 -11.84
N ARG A 28 -10.67 13.38 -11.92
CA ARG A 28 -11.72 13.01 -10.97
C ARG A 28 -11.09 13.08 -9.58
N PRO A 29 -11.73 13.73 -8.60
CA PRO A 29 -11.22 13.70 -7.24
C PRO A 29 -11.07 12.23 -6.86
N VAL A 30 -9.84 11.84 -6.52
CA VAL A 30 -9.58 10.52 -5.95
C VAL A 30 -10.34 10.54 -4.62
N VAL A 31 -11.47 9.89 -4.59
CA VAL A 31 -12.15 9.60 -3.33
C VAL A 31 -11.21 8.61 -2.64
N LEU A 32 -10.37 9.13 -1.74
CA LEU A 32 -9.62 8.29 -0.82
C LEU A 32 -10.64 7.41 -0.11
N HIS A 33 -10.65 6.15 -0.48
CA HIS A 33 -11.47 5.18 0.22
C HIS A 33 -11.11 5.26 1.71
N ARG A 34 -12.11 5.21 2.55
CA ARG A 34 -11.97 5.25 4.02
C ARG A 34 -10.93 4.25 4.55
N GLN A 35 -10.58 3.25 3.75
CA GLN A 35 -9.54 2.27 4.02
C GLN A 35 -8.12 2.86 4.03
N ASP A 36 -7.86 3.95 3.30
CA ASP A 36 -6.54 4.58 3.21
C ASP A 36 -6.35 5.72 4.22
N ALA A 37 -7.37 6.05 5.01
CA ALA A 37 -7.31 7.12 6.01
C ALA A 37 -6.28 6.84 7.13
N TRP A 38 -5.93 5.58 7.36
CA TRP A 38 -4.93 5.18 8.35
C TRP A 38 -3.49 5.59 7.96
N LEU A 39 -3.20 5.77 6.67
CA LEU A 39 -1.85 6.13 6.17
C LEU A 39 -1.32 7.44 6.74
N SER A 40 -2.19 8.36 7.11
CA SER A 40 -1.81 9.64 7.73
C SER A 40 -1.86 9.62 9.27
N SER A 41 -2.19 8.50 9.89
CA SER A 41 -2.40 8.38 11.34
C SER A 41 -1.12 8.25 12.16
N ALA A 42 0.02 7.94 11.53
CA ALA A 42 1.29 7.79 12.21
C ALA A 42 2.40 8.54 11.50
N GLU A 43 3.25 9.19 12.28
CA GLU A 43 4.48 9.83 11.83
C GLU A 43 5.66 8.86 11.85
N PRO A 44 6.69 9.07 11.01
CA PRO A 44 7.90 8.25 11.06
C PRO A 44 8.65 8.45 12.37
N GLU A 45 9.00 7.36 13.03
CA GLU A 45 9.87 7.35 14.20
C GLU A 45 11.26 6.88 13.80
N MET A 46 12.25 7.78 13.91
CA MET A 46 13.65 7.46 13.62
C MET A 46 14.22 6.61 14.74
N MET A 47 14.80 5.46 14.40
CA MET A 47 15.41 4.57 15.39
C MET A 47 16.48 3.69 14.76
N ASP A 48 17.41 3.20 15.58
CA ASP A 48 18.52 2.37 15.14
C ASP A 48 18.27 0.88 15.32
N VAL A 49 17.33 0.53 16.18
CA VAL A 49 16.99 -0.86 16.54
C VAL A 49 15.48 -1.06 16.48
N LEU A 50 15.04 -2.15 15.88
CA LEU A 50 13.61 -2.51 15.86
C LEU A 50 13.09 -2.75 17.28
N PRO A 51 11.95 -2.15 17.63
CA PRO A 51 11.28 -2.44 18.88
C PRO A 51 10.72 -3.87 18.88
N ASP A 52 10.62 -4.47 20.04
CA ASP A 52 9.98 -5.77 20.25
C ASP A 52 8.46 -5.59 20.31
N ASN A 53 7.76 -6.14 19.33
CA ASN A 53 6.29 -6.13 19.30
C ASN A 53 5.75 -7.32 18.49
N ALA A 54 4.43 -7.46 18.42
CA ALA A 54 3.78 -8.56 17.72
C ALA A 54 4.09 -8.62 16.21
N PHE A 55 4.44 -7.52 15.57
CA PHE A 55 4.83 -7.49 14.18
C PHE A 55 6.29 -7.88 13.98
N THR A 56 7.20 -7.27 14.72
CA THR A 56 8.65 -7.50 14.58
C THR A 56 9.09 -8.89 15.05
N ALA A 57 8.36 -9.51 15.98
CA ALA A 57 8.62 -10.87 16.42
C ALA A 57 8.53 -11.93 15.32
N GLU A 58 7.79 -11.62 14.25
CA GLU A 58 7.60 -12.51 13.10
C GLU A 58 8.74 -12.41 12.07
N LEU A 59 9.66 -11.47 12.22
CA LEU A 59 10.71 -11.16 11.27
C LEU A 59 12.01 -11.92 11.60
N PRO A 60 12.88 -12.19 10.58
CA PRO A 60 14.27 -12.59 10.81
C PRO A 60 15.02 -11.49 11.56
N GLU A 61 16.02 -11.89 12.36
CA GLU A 61 16.67 -10.97 13.30
C GLU A 61 17.44 -9.84 12.63
N GLU A 62 18.04 -10.03 11.44
CA GLU A 62 18.90 -9.02 10.83
C GLU A 62 18.75 -8.96 9.31
N ILE A 63 18.74 -7.75 8.78
CA ILE A 63 19.00 -7.43 7.38
C ILE A 63 20.31 -6.67 7.28
N ASP A 64 21.10 -6.92 6.24
CA ASP A 64 22.30 -6.12 5.94
C ASP A 64 21.89 -4.75 5.38
N GLY A 65 21.81 -3.79 6.26
CA GLY A 65 21.35 -2.43 6.02
C GLY A 65 21.16 -1.70 7.35
N ARG A 66 20.78 -0.44 7.25
CA ARG A 66 20.52 0.41 8.42
C ARG A 66 19.04 0.69 8.56
N LEU A 67 18.48 0.44 9.74
CA LEU A 67 17.12 0.84 10.05
C LEU A 67 17.03 2.38 9.99
N LEU A 68 16.12 2.89 9.17
CA LEU A 68 15.92 4.32 8.98
C LEU A 68 14.80 4.85 9.86
N TYR A 69 13.60 4.28 9.72
CA TYR A 69 12.46 4.62 10.55
C TYR A 69 11.40 3.51 10.53
N ILE A 70 10.49 3.61 11.46
CA ILE A 70 9.24 2.86 11.47
C ILE A 70 8.04 3.80 11.45
N ARG A 71 6.89 3.30 11.03
CA ARG A 71 5.59 3.93 11.27
C ARG A 71 4.68 2.90 11.92
N ASP A 72 4.26 3.19 13.14
CA ASP A 72 3.40 2.30 13.92
C ASP A 72 1.92 2.61 13.64
N TYR A 73 1.31 1.78 12.80
CA TYR A 73 -0.12 1.80 12.51
C TYR A 73 -0.84 0.63 13.19
N SER A 74 -0.31 0.12 14.29
CA SER A 74 -0.82 -1.09 14.96
C SER A 74 -2.29 -0.99 15.36
N ALA A 75 -2.78 0.22 15.68
CA ALA A 75 -4.19 0.47 15.92
C ALA A 75 -5.09 0.16 14.71
N SER A 76 -4.54 0.19 13.49
CA SER A 76 -5.23 -0.15 12.23
C SER A 76 -4.77 -1.49 11.66
N GLY A 77 -3.98 -2.25 12.39
CA GLY A 77 -3.45 -3.55 11.95
C GLY A 77 -2.32 -3.47 10.94
N HIS A 78 -1.62 -2.33 10.86
CA HIS A 78 -0.51 -2.12 9.93
C HIS A 78 0.76 -1.69 10.67
N TYR A 79 1.91 -1.98 10.05
CA TYR A 79 3.22 -1.59 10.58
C TYR A 79 4.20 -1.43 9.41
N GLN A 80 4.87 -0.29 9.33
CA GLN A 80 5.83 -0.02 8.26
C GLN A 80 7.24 0.05 8.82
N ILE A 81 8.18 -0.60 8.14
CA ILE A 81 9.60 -0.56 8.46
C ILE A 81 10.36 -0.17 7.19
N VAL A 82 11.29 0.76 7.33
CA VAL A 82 12.14 1.23 6.23
C VAL A 82 13.61 1.16 6.62
N TRP A 83 14.39 0.47 5.79
CA TRP A 83 15.84 0.38 5.87
C TRP A 83 16.50 1.10 4.70
N GLU A 84 17.69 1.62 4.93
CA GLU A 84 18.54 2.18 3.89
C GLU A 84 19.86 1.40 3.78
N GLY A 85 20.59 1.63 2.67
CA GLY A 85 21.84 0.94 2.42
C GLY A 85 21.68 -0.56 2.17
N VAL A 86 20.53 -0.99 1.68
CA VAL A 86 20.21 -2.38 1.36
C VAL A 86 20.57 -2.68 -0.09
N SER A 87 21.46 -3.64 -0.32
CA SER A 87 21.76 -4.14 -1.65
C SER A 87 20.69 -5.10 -2.16
N ALA A 88 20.64 -5.34 -3.46
CA ALA A 88 19.77 -6.34 -4.04
C ALA A 88 20.03 -7.74 -3.47
N GLU A 89 21.29 -8.08 -3.23
CA GLU A 89 21.70 -9.36 -2.61
C GLU A 89 21.21 -9.48 -1.16
N ALA A 90 21.34 -8.41 -0.38
CA ALA A 90 20.84 -8.38 0.99
C ALA A 90 19.31 -8.53 1.05
N ALA A 91 18.60 -7.88 0.14
CA ALA A 91 17.15 -8.01 0.03
C ALA A 91 16.73 -9.44 -0.36
N GLU A 92 17.41 -10.06 -1.30
CA GLU A 92 17.16 -11.45 -1.70
C GLU A 92 17.41 -12.43 -0.54
N SER A 93 18.51 -12.25 0.19
CA SER A 93 18.82 -13.05 1.38
C SER A 93 17.74 -12.90 2.47
N TYR A 94 17.24 -11.70 2.64
CA TYR A 94 16.16 -11.43 3.60
C TYR A 94 14.84 -12.09 3.18
N LEU A 95 14.50 -12.05 1.89
CA LEU A 95 13.33 -12.77 1.36
C LEU A 95 13.45 -14.27 1.59
N THR A 96 14.63 -14.84 1.36
CA THR A 96 14.89 -16.26 1.62
C THR A 96 14.71 -16.59 3.10
N ALA A 97 15.21 -15.75 4.00
CA ALA A 97 15.02 -15.92 5.44
C ALA A 97 13.54 -15.85 5.86
N LEU A 98 12.75 -15.01 5.23
CA LEU A 98 11.30 -14.95 5.44
C LEU A 98 10.61 -16.24 4.98
N LEU A 99 10.97 -16.76 3.83
CA LEU A 99 10.45 -18.04 3.33
C LEU A 99 10.82 -19.21 4.27
N ASP A 100 12.02 -19.21 4.82
CA ASP A 100 12.48 -20.20 5.80
C ASP A 100 11.69 -20.10 7.13
N LYS A 101 11.18 -18.92 7.45
CA LYS A 101 10.28 -18.73 8.60
C LYS A 101 8.82 -19.15 8.34
N GLY A 102 8.52 -19.65 7.17
CA GLY A 102 7.21 -20.18 6.82
C GLY A 102 6.31 -19.22 6.05
N PHE A 103 6.84 -18.07 5.62
CA PHE A 103 6.08 -17.20 4.71
C PHE A 103 5.98 -17.82 3.33
N THR A 104 4.84 -17.62 2.68
CA THR A 104 4.59 -18.06 1.31
C THR A 104 4.55 -16.85 0.40
N ARG A 105 5.22 -16.92 -0.73
CA ARG A 105 5.17 -15.88 -1.75
C ARG A 105 3.85 -15.95 -2.51
N LEU A 106 3.12 -14.84 -2.51
CA LEU A 106 1.85 -14.70 -3.24
C LEU A 106 2.06 -14.01 -4.59
N MET A 107 2.98 -13.04 -4.67
CA MET A 107 3.21 -12.22 -5.85
C MET A 107 4.63 -11.68 -5.87
N GLY A 108 5.16 -11.44 -7.08
CA GLY A 108 6.46 -10.83 -7.29
C GLY A 108 7.62 -11.84 -7.29
N THR A 109 8.81 -11.36 -7.64
CA THR A 109 10.06 -12.13 -7.65
C THR A 109 11.19 -11.32 -7.02
N ALA A 110 12.23 -12.01 -6.53
CA ALA A 110 13.41 -11.33 -5.98
C ALA A 110 14.15 -10.50 -7.03
N GLU A 111 14.14 -10.92 -8.30
CA GLU A 111 14.75 -10.20 -9.40
C GLU A 111 14.04 -8.87 -9.72
N ASP A 112 12.74 -8.82 -9.51
CA ASP A 112 11.90 -7.63 -9.73
C ASP A 112 11.33 -7.07 -8.40
N ILE A 113 12.16 -7.04 -7.38
CA ILE A 113 11.77 -6.55 -6.04
C ILE A 113 11.40 -5.05 -6.05
N ALA A 114 11.85 -4.29 -7.06
CA ALA A 114 11.45 -2.89 -7.23
C ALA A 114 9.94 -2.75 -7.49
N SER A 115 9.33 -3.72 -8.17
CA SER A 115 7.88 -3.77 -8.39
C SER A 115 7.09 -4.29 -7.19
N GLY A 116 7.78 -4.83 -6.19
CA GLY A 116 7.19 -5.35 -4.97
C GLY A 116 7.02 -6.86 -4.93
N VAL A 117 7.21 -7.42 -3.75
CA VAL A 117 6.99 -8.84 -3.42
C VAL A 117 5.97 -8.92 -2.30
N LEU A 118 4.97 -9.77 -2.46
CA LEU A 118 3.94 -10.02 -1.48
C LEU A 118 4.13 -11.40 -0.86
N LEU A 119 4.26 -11.46 0.44
CA LEU A 119 4.38 -12.67 1.23
C LEU A 119 3.26 -12.76 2.25
N ALA A 120 2.89 -13.98 2.64
CA ALA A 120 1.89 -14.20 3.67
C ALA A 120 2.24 -15.40 4.55
N ARG A 121 1.89 -15.28 5.82
CA ARG A 121 1.89 -16.39 6.80
C ARG A 121 0.73 -16.20 7.78
N GLY A 122 -0.25 -17.11 7.77
CA GLY A 122 -1.44 -16.98 8.60
C GLY A 122 -2.23 -15.70 8.28
N ASP A 123 -2.43 -14.86 9.28
CA ASP A 123 -3.13 -13.58 9.17
C ASP A 123 -2.22 -12.39 8.79
N LEU A 124 -0.91 -12.63 8.70
CA LEU A 124 0.09 -11.60 8.42
C LEU A 124 0.48 -11.59 6.94
N THR A 125 0.43 -10.41 6.34
CA THR A 125 0.88 -10.15 4.97
C THR A 125 2.01 -9.14 4.99
N LEU A 126 3.05 -9.39 4.20
CA LEU A 126 4.18 -8.50 4.00
C LEU A 126 4.23 -8.02 2.57
N SER A 127 4.28 -6.71 2.37
CA SER A 127 4.57 -6.09 1.08
C SER A 127 5.95 -5.47 1.14
N ILE A 128 6.87 -5.95 0.30
CA ILE A 128 8.28 -5.58 0.33
C ILE A 128 8.71 -5.03 -1.02
N SER A 129 9.38 -3.89 -1.02
CA SER A 129 9.96 -3.31 -2.22
C SER A 129 11.32 -2.69 -1.94
N LEU A 130 12.21 -2.74 -2.93
CA LEU A 130 13.54 -2.14 -2.89
C LEU A 130 13.68 -1.11 -4.01
N SER A 131 14.00 0.12 -3.66
CA SER A 131 14.25 1.19 -4.63
C SER A 131 15.38 2.09 -4.15
N GLY A 132 16.44 2.22 -4.98
CA GLY A 132 17.58 3.08 -4.67
C GLY A 132 18.30 2.73 -3.36
N GLY A 133 18.38 1.47 -2.99
CA GLY A 133 18.98 1.01 -1.73
C GLY A 133 18.09 1.18 -0.50
N THR A 134 16.86 1.66 -0.67
CA THR A 134 15.85 1.76 0.40
C THR A 134 14.89 0.57 0.30
N LEU A 135 14.85 -0.25 1.34
CA LEU A 135 13.91 -1.35 1.49
C LEU A 135 12.71 -0.88 2.32
N ASN A 136 11.54 -0.97 1.73
CA ASN A 136 10.29 -0.65 2.38
C ASN A 136 9.48 -1.92 2.61
N MET A 137 9.06 -2.16 3.83
CA MET A 137 8.19 -3.27 4.19
C MET A 137 6.94 -2.74 4.89
N LEU A 138 5.79 -3.06 4.34
CA LEU A 138 4.50 -2.85 4.98
C LEU A 138 3.95 -4.19 5.46
N MET A 139 3.71 -4.27 6.75
CA MET A 139 3.10 -5.43 7.40
C MET A 139 1.62 -5.14 7.63
N THR A 140 0.78 -6.10 7.30
CA THR A 140 -0.67 -6.01 7.48
C THR A 140 -1.15 -7.27 8.19
N ARG A 141 -1.82 -7.09 9.32
CA ARG A 141 -2.49 -8.18 10.02
C ARG A 141 -3.98 -8.11 9.70
N ALA A 142 -4.54 -9.20 9.18
CA ALA A 142 -5.97 -9.28 8.89
C ALA A 142 -6.75 -9.10 10.20
N GLU A 143 -7.75 -8.21 10.18
CA GLU A 143 -8.73 -8.13 11.26
C GLU A 143 -9.52 -9.45 11.28
N GLU A 144 -9.66 -10.06 12.45
CA GLU A 144 -10.62 -11.12 12.63
C GLU A 144 -12.01 -10.56 12.26
N PRO A 145 -12.78 -11.23 11.39
CA PRO A 145 -14.13 -10.77 11.10
C PRO A 145 -14.89 -10.71 12.42
N THR A 146 -15.27 -9.51 12.83
CA THR A 146 -16.14 -9.32 13.99
C THR A 146 -17.40 -10.14 13.73
N PRO A 147 -17.73 -11.15 14.54
CA PRO A 147 -18.95 -11.92 14.31
C PRO A 147 -20.11 -10.94 14.32
N THR A 148 -20.79 -10.83 13.19
CA THR A 148 -22.02 -10.05 13.09
C THR A 148 -22.99 -10.65 14.10
N PRO A 149 -23.44 -9.91 15.12
CA PRO A 149 -24.41 -10.45 16.06
C PRO A 149 -25.62 -10.93 15.27
N LEU A 150 -26.02 -12.17 15.53
CA LEU A 150 -27.24 -12.72 14.94
C LEU A 150 -28.39 -11.77 15.23
N PRO A 151 -29.18 -11.39 14.21
CA PRO A 151 -30.37 -10.58 14.44
C PRO A 151 -31.23 -11.22 15.52
N GLU A 152 -31.76 -10.42 16.45
CA GLU A 152 -32.55 -10.90 17.60
C GLU A 152 -33.69 -11.87 17.20
N TRP A 153 -34.25 -11.71 15.99
CA TRP A 153 -35.33 -12.57 15.50
C TRP A 153 -34.87 -14.00 15.18
N LEU A 154 -33.56 -14.26 15.05
CA LEU A 154 -32.96 -15.60 14.87
C LEU A 154 -32.58 -16.26 16.20
N ALA A 155 -32.55 -15.53 17.30
CA ALA A 155 -32.17 -16.05 18.60
C ALA A 155 -33.29 -16.87 19.30
N ASP A 156 -34.53 -16.74 18.81
CA ASP A 156 -35.73 -17.37 19.38
C ASP A 156 -36.18 -18.64 18.65
N TRP A 157 -35.32 -19.27 17.84
CA TRP A 157 -35.60 -20.54 17.13
C TRP A 157 -34.94 -21.73 17.79
#